data_d01764c6673272beab4fc7578c4f2dac
#
_entry.id   d01764c6673272beab4fc7578c4f2dac
#
_cell.length_a   1.000
_cell.length_b   1.000
_cell.length_c   1.000
_cell.angle_alpha   90.00
_cell.angle_beta   90.00
_cell.angle_gamma   90.00
#
_symmetry.space_group_name_H-M   'P 1'
#
loop_
_entity.id
_entity.type
_entity.pdbx_description
1 polymer ?
#
loop_
_entity_poly.entity_id
_entity_poly.type
_entity_poly.pdbx_seq_one_letter_code
_entity_poly.pdbx_strand_id
1 'polypeptide(L)'
;MFNWVPAVAAVLIAAVLMVLCGCLRNVEEAYRTINWESIVLIAAMLPMSVALEKTGASEAISHGLVAGLGGFGPFALMAGVYFTASLLTMFISNTATAVLLAPIALQSSASMGISPYPLLLAGSVGTSMCFASPFSTPPNALVMPAGKYTFMDYVKVGVPLQVIMGLVMVVVIPLFFPFGKA
;
A
#
# COMPACT_ATOMS: atom_id res chain seq x y z
N MET A 1 -21.81 -4.52 -5.90
CA MET A 1 -21.88 -3.72 -4.66
C MET A 1 -22.99 -2.69 -4.84
N PHE A 2 -23.99 -2.72 -4.00
CA PHE A 2 -25.09 -1.75 -4.04
C PHE A 2 -24.56 -0.38 -3.57
N ASN A 3 -24.39 0.55 -4.47
CA ASN A 3 -23.81 1.87 -4.22
C ASN A 3 -24.88 2.86 -3.68
N TRP A 4 -25.70 2.41 -2.73
CA TRP A 4 -26.82 3.18 -2.20
C TRP A 4 -26.40 4.21 -1.15
N VAL A 5 -25.25 3.97 -0.49
CA VAL A 5 -24.73 4.86 0.56
C VAL A 5 -23.22 5.02 0.33
N PRO A 6 -22.68 6.23 0.40
CA PRO A 6 -21.24 6.46 0.37
C PRO A 6 -20.55 5.62 1.45
N ALA A 7 -19.39 5.02 1.14
CA ALA A 7 -18.68 4.13 2.06
C ALA A 7 -18.42 4.78 3.44
N VAL A 8 -18.10 6.07 3.45
CA VAL A 8 -17.90 6.84 4.70
C VAL A 8 -19.16 6.91 5.54
N ALA A 9 -20.31 7.18 4.91
CA ALA A 9 -21.58 7.23 5.62
C ALA A 9 -21.99 5.84 6.16
N ALA A 10 -21.76 4.78 5.40
CA ALA A 10 -22.02 3.40 5.85
C ALA A 10 -21.17 3.04 7.09
N VAL A 11 -19.88 3.40 7.10
CA VAL A 11 -18.99 3.17 8.25
C VAL A 11 -19.45 3.98 9.48
N LEU A 12 -19.82 5.25 9.30
CA LEU A 12 -20.31 6.10 10.38
C LEU A 12 -21.63 5.56 10.97
N ILE A 13 -22.58 5.13 10.12
CA ILE A 13 -23.82 4.52 10.55
C ILE A 13 -23.54 3.23 11.33
N ALA A 14 -22.65 2.37 10.86
CA ALA A 14 -22.24 1.16 11.57
C ALA A 14 -21.64 1.48 12.95
N ALA A 15 -20.76 2.48 13.04
CA ALA A 15 -20.16 2.92 14.29
C ALA A 15 -21.22 3.43 15.29
N VAL A 16 -22.17 4.24 14.83
CA VAL A 16 -23.30 4.73 15.67
C VAL A 16 -24.17 3.56 16.14
N LEU A 17 -24.49 2.63 15.25
CA LEU A 17 -25.28 1.44 15.60
C LEU A 17 -24.57 0.58 16.65
N MET A 18 -23.24 0.41 16.57
CA MET A 18 -22.48 -0.34 17.57
C MET A 18 -22.57 0.30 18.97
N VAL A 19 -22.59 1.62 19.06
CA VAL A 19 -22.80 2.34 20.33
C VAL A 19 -24.24 2.17 20.82
N LEU A 20 -25.21 2.34 19.93
CA LEU A 20 -26.65 2.23 20.30
C LEU A 20 -27.07 0.80 20.68
N CYS A 21 -26.49 -0.22 20.06
CA CYS A 21 -26.74 -1.61 20.40
C CYS A 21 -26.00 -2.07 21.68
N GLY A 22 -25.24 -1.19 22.34
CA GLY A 22 -24.53 -1.53 23.57
C GLY A 22 -23.32 -2.43 23.39
N CYS A 23 -22.83 -2.58 22.13
CA CYS A 23 -21.58 -3.28 21.85
C CYS A 23 -20.37 -2.53 22.43
N LEU A 24 -20.47 -1.22 22.53
CA LEU A 24 -19.54 -0.33 23.22
C LEU A 24 -20.28 0.34 24.38
N ARG A 25 -19.68 0.31 25.57
CA ARG A 25 -20.36 0.81 26.80
C ARG A 25 -20.55 2.33 26.79
N ASN A 26 -19.60 3.04 26.17
CA ASN A 26 -19.65 4.51 26.08
C ASN A 26 -18.79 4.99 24.90
N VAL A 27 -18.91 6.27 24.60
CA VAL A 27 -18.18 6.94 23.51
C VAL A 27 -16.66 6.96 23.78
N GLU A 28 -16.25 7.07 25.05
CA GLU A 28 -14.84 7.03 25.43
C GLU A 28 -14.17 5.71 25.09
N GLU A 29 -14.89 4.61 25.25
CA GLU A 29 -14.39 3.28 24.90
C GLU A 29 -14.23 3.17 23.38
N ALA A 30 -15.15 3.73 22.60
CA ALA A 30 -15.04 3.82 21.14
C ALA A 30 -13.79 4.62 20.72
N TYR A 31 -13.54 5.76 21.37
CA TYR A 31 -12.34 6.57 21.08
C TYR A 31 -11.04 5.86 21.42
N ARG A 32 -11.01 5.01 22.43
CA ARG A 32 -9.82 4.21 22.79
C ARG A 32 -9.51 3.09 21.79
N THR A 33 -10.50 2.62 21.05
CA THR A 33 -10.28 1.60 20.00
C THR A 33 -9.75 2.20 18.70
N ILE A 34 -9.81 3.52 18.55
CA ILE A 34 -9.26 4.21 17.37
C ILE A 34 -7.74 4.14 17.41
N ASN A 35 -7.14 3.64 16.33
CA ASN A 35 -5.70 3.68 16.14
C ASN A 35 -5.26 5.10 15.74
N TRP A 36 -5.08 5.96 16.75
CA TRP A 36 -4.68 7.35 16.57
C TRP A 36 -3.31 7.48 15.91
N GLU A 37 -2.41 6.53 16.17
CA GLU A 37 -1.08 6.50 15.55
C GLU A 37 -1.19 6.45 14.02
N SER A 38 -2.04 5.57 13.49
CA SER A 38 -2.28 5.47 12.05
C SER A 38 -2.91 6.74 11.48
N ILE A 39 -3.87 7.35 12.20
CA ILE A 39 -4.52 8.58 11.75
C ILE A 39 -3.52 9.75 11.70
N VAL A 40 -2.73 9.93 12.75
CA VAL A 40 -1.71 10.98 12.83
C VAL A 40 -0.63 10.76 11.77
N LEU A 41 -0.21 9.51 11.55
CA LEU A 41 0.76 9.15 10.54
C LEU A 41 0.26 9.49 9.13
N ILE A 42 -0.98 9.13 8.80
CA ILE A 42 -1.57 9.49 7.50
C ILE A 42 -1.66 11.01 7.35
N ALA A 43 -2.15 11.71 8.37
CA ALA A 43 -2.26 13.17 8.35
C ALA A 43 -0.90 13.87 8.18
N ALA A 44 0.17 13.33 8.77
CA ALA A 44 1.52 13.85 8.63
C ALA A 44 2.15 13.52 7.27
N MET A 45 1.78 12.40 6.64
CA MET A 45 2.31 11.98 5.34
C MET A 45 1.66 12.70 4.15
N LEU A 46 0.42 13.18 4.28
CA LEU A 46 -0.23 13.96 3.22
C LEU A 46 0.55 15.21 2.82
N PRO A 47 1.03 16.06 3.75
CA PRO A 47 1.91 17.18 3.40
C PRO A 47 3.23 16.77 2.75
N MET A 48 3.77 15.60 3.14
CA MET A 48 4.98 15.04 2.54
C MET A 48 4.75 14.69 1.06
N SER A 49 3.61 14.08 0.73
CA SER A 49 3.22 13.79 -0.66
C SER A 49 3.11 15.08 -1.49
N VAL A 50 2.48 16.11 -0.94
CA VAL A 50 2.39 17.44 -1.59
C VAL A 50 3.78 18.10 -1.74
N ALA A 51 4.66 17.93 -0.77
CA ALA A 51 6.04 18.42 -0.86
C ALA A 51 6.82 17.73 -1.98
N LEU A 52 6.69 16.40 -2.10
CA LEU A 52 7.29 15.61 -3.20
C LEU A 52 6.83 16.09 -4.58
N GLU A 53 5.55 16.41 -4.73
CA GLU A 53 5.03 16.97 -5.99
C GLU A 53 5.57 18.39 -6.24
N LYS A 54 5.50 19.27 -5.24
CA LYS A 54 5.94 20.68 -5.38
C LYS A 54 7.44 20.84 -5.60
N THR A 55 8.25 19.94 -5.05
CA THR A 55 9.72 19.94 -5.25
C THR A 55 10.14 19.30 -6.56
N GLY A 56 9.22 18.67 -7.31
CA GLY A 56 9.54 17.89 -8.51
C GLY A 56 10.24 16.57 -8.22
N ALA A 57 10.37 16.19 -6.95
CA ALA A 57 11.03 14.93 -6.58
C ALA A 57 10.25 13.70 -7.08
N SER A 58 8.91 13.74 -7.02
CA SER A 58 8.07 12.66 -7.58
C SER A 58 8.25 12.53 -9.08
N GLU A 59 8.40 13.65 -9.80
CA GLU A 59 8.65 13.68 -11.23
C GLU A 59 10.04 13.11 -11.56
N ALA A 60 11.08 13.49 -10.84
CA ALA A 60 12.43 12.97 -11.04
C ALA A 60 12.51 11.45 -10.79
N ILE A 61 11.88 10.95 -9.73
CA ILE A 61 11.81 9.52 -9.41
C ILE A 61 10.99 8.77 -10.49
N SER A 62 9.85 9.33 -10.90
CA SER A 62 9.00 8.78 -11.96
C SER A 62 9.76 8.69 -13.29
N HIS A 63 10.46 9.75 -13.70
CA HIS A 63 11.30 9.74 -14.90
C HIS A 63 12.40 8.68 -14.81
N GLY A 64 13.04 8.52 -13.65
CA GLY A 64 14.02 7.47 -13.42
C GLY A 64 13.43 6.05 -13.58
N LEU A 65 12.25 5.82 -13.03
CA LEU A 65 11.52 4.55 -13.17
C LEU A 65 11.11 4.29 -14.63
N VAL A 66 10.53 5.30 -15.29
CA VAL A 66 10.11 5.18 -16.69
C VAL A 66 11.30 5.04 -17.62
N ALA A 67 12.40 5.77 -17.39
CA ALA A 67 13.63 5.62 -18.19
C ALA A 67 14.27 4.24 -18.03
N GLY A 68 14.26 3.69 -16.80
CA GLY A 68 14.84 2.37 -16.53
C GLY A 68 13.97 1.20 -16.94
N LEU A 69 12.66 1.30 -16.75
CA LEU A 69 11.73 0.18 -16.91
C LEU A 69 10.69 0.38 -18.02
N GLY A 70 10.42 1.63 -18.39
CA GLY A 70 9.40 1.96 -19.39
C GLY A 70 9.68 1.41 -20.78
N GLY A 71 10.97 1.26 -21.14
CA GLY A 71 11.39 0.62 -22.40
C GLY A 71 10.99 -0.86 -22.50
N PHE A 72 10.73 -1.52 -21.38
CA PHE A 72 10.24 -2.91 -21.33
C PHE A 72 8.70 -2.99 -21.26
N GLY A 73 8.02 -1.84 -21.29
CA GLY A 73 6.57 -1.75 -21.33
C GLY A 73 5.87 -1.59 -19.97
N PRO A 74 4.52 -1.44 -19.96
CA PRO A 74 3.72 -1.16 -18.77
C PRO A 74 3.83 -2.24 -17.67
N PHE A 75 3.98 -3.50 -18.07
CA PHE A 75 4.15 -4.63 -17.14
C PHE A 75 5.44 -4.51 -16.32
N ALA A 76 6.54 -4.12 -16.96
CA ALA A 76 7.83 -3.95 -16.28
C ALA A 76 7.78 -2.76 -15.31
N LEU A 77 7.13 -1.66 -15.71
CA LEU A 77 6.92 -0.51 -14.85
C LEU A 77 6.08 -0.87 -13.62
N MET A 78 4.99 -1.61 -13.82
CA MET A 78 4.14 -2.09 -12.73
C MET A 78 4.90 -3.03 -11.78
N ALA A 79 5.69 -3.96 -12.32
CA ALA A 79 6.58 -4.81 -11.53
C ALA A 79 7.59 -3.97 -10.73
N GLY A 80 8.19 -2.96 -11.35
CA GLY A 80 9.10 -2.03 -10.68
C GLY A 80 8.45 -1.30 -9.51
N VAL A 81 7.23 -0.80 -9.68
CA VAL A 81 6.46 -0.16 -8.60
C VAL A 81 6.16 -1.16 -7.48
N TYR A 82 5.73 -2.38 -7.82
CA TYR A 82 5.46 -3.44 -6.85
C TYR A 82 6.71 -3.77 -6.01
N PHE A 83 7.83 -4.09 -6.66
CA PHE A 83 9.05 -4.48 -5.96
C PHE A 83 9.67 -3.34 -5.16
N THR A 84 9.58 -2.10 -5.67
CA THR A 84 10.01 -0.91 -4.92
C THR A 84 9.15 -0.72 -3.66
N ALA A 85 7.83 -0.83 -3.79
CA ALA A 85 6.91 -0.79 -2.66
C ALA A 85 7.23 -1.85 -1.62
N SER A 86 7.40 -3.08 -2.08
CA SER A 86 7.67 -4.25 -1.26
C SER A 86 9.03 -4.18 -0.55
N LEU A 87 10.03 -3.58 -1.17
CA LEU A 87 11.34 -3.36 -0.58
C LEU A 87 11.29 -2.24 0.48
N LEU A 88 10.68 -1.11 0.13
CA LEU A 88 10.58 0.05 1.03
C LEU A 88 9.80 -0.29 2.31
N THR A 89 8.71 -1.04 2.19
CA THR A 89 7.88 -1.42 3.34
C THR A 89 8.58 -2.38 4.31
N MET A 90 9.71 -2.96 3.95
CA MET A 90 10.55 -3.71 4.89
C MET A 90 11.18 -2.81 5.96
N PHE A 91 11.36 -1.53 5.65
CA PHE A 91 12.04 -0.55 6.52
C PHE A 91 11.09 0.51 7.08
N ILE A 92 10.02 0.81 6.35
CA ILE A 92 9.04 1.85 6.66
C ILE A 92 7.66 1.19 6.77
N SER A 93 6.71 1.84 7.47
CA SER A 93 5.35 1.30 7.57
C SER A 93 4.65 1.20 6.21
N ASN A 94 3.75 0.23 6.06
CA ASN A 94 2.98 0.01 4.84
C ASN A 94 2.23 1.26 4.40
N THR A 95 1.61 1.97 5.35
CA THR A 95 0.86 3.20 5.10
C THR A 95 1.76 4.31 4.58
N ALA A 96 2.92 4.53 5.22
CA ALA A 96 3.88 5.54 4.77
C ALA A 96 4.40 5.26 3.36
N THR A 97 4.75 4.00 3.09
CA THR A 97 5.21 3.57 1.77
C THR A 97 4.13 3.75 0.70
N ALA A 98 2.87 3.39 0.99
CA ALA A 98 1.76 3.58 0.06
C ALA A 98 1.54 5.06 -0.30
N VAL A 99 1.55 5.95 0.69
CA VAL A 99 1.36 7.39 0.48
C VAL A 99 2.53 8.00 -0.30
N LEU A 100 3.77 7.57 -0.03
CA LEU A 100 4.96 8.04 -0.77
C LEU A 100 4.96 7.58 -2.23
N LEU A 101 4.53 6.36 -2.51
CA LEU A 101 4.55 5.80 -3.87
C LEU A 101 3.35 6.21 -4.72
N ALA A 102 2.23 6.61 -4.11
CA ALA A 102 1.04 7.00 -4.85
C ALA A 102 1.29 8.12 -5.88
N PRO A 103 1.91 9.27 -5.54
CA PRO A 103 2.21 10.33 -6.52
C PRO A 103 3.20 9.86 -7.60
N ILE A 104 4.15 9.01 -7.25
CA ILE A 104 5.13 8.45 -8.21
C ILE A 104 4.41 7.53 -9.21
N ALA A 105 3.51 6.68 -8.75
CA ALA A 105 2.70 5.81 -9.61
C ALA A 105 1.78 6.61 -10.54
N LEU A 106 1.14 7.67 -10.03
CA LEU A 106 0.31 8.58 -10.82
C LEU A 106 1.12 9.27 -11.92
N GLN A 107 2.26 9.84 -11.55
CA GLN A 107 3.13 10.54 -12.51
C GLN A 107 3.69 9.60 -13.57
N SER A 108 4.11 8.39 -13.16
CA SER A 108 4.62 7.37 -14.07
C SER A 108 3.55 6.89 -15.05
N SER A 109 2.30 6.74 -14.61
CA SER A 109 1.19 6.38 -15.48
C SER A 109 0.87 7.49 -16.48
N ALA A 110 0.87 8.74 -16.03
CA ALA A 110 0.64 9.90 -16.89
C ALA A 110 1.73 10.04 -17.97
N SER A 111 3.00 9.83 -17.60
CA SER A 111 4.13 9.88 -18.55
C SER A 111 4.05 8.81 -19.63
N MET A 112 3.44 7.67 -19.35
CA MET A 112 3.22 6.59 -20.32
C MET A 112 1.86 6.65 -21.03
N GLY A 113 0.96 7.53 -20.62
CA GLY A 113 -0.41 7.65 -21.15
C GLY A 113 -1.26 6.41 -20.88
N ILE A 114 -1.04 5.75 -19.75
CA ILE A 114 -1.76 4.55 -19.30
C ILE A 114 -2.62 4.84 -18.07
N SER A 115 -3.61 3.98 -17.84
CA SER A 115 -4.44 4.06 -16.64
C SER A 115 -3.59 3.96 -15.35
N PRO A 116 -3.82 4.82 -14.36
CA PRO A 116 -3.08 4.79 -13.09
C PRO A 116 -3.47 3.62 -12.18
N TYR A 117 -4.64 3.03 -12.38
CA TYR A 117 -5.18 2.00 -11.48
C TYR A 117 -4.27 0.78 -11.31
N PRO A 118 -3.69 0.18 -12.38
CA PRO A 118 -2.80 -0.97 -12.23
C PRO A 118 -1.55 -0.65 -11.41
N LEU A 119 -0.96 0.54 -11.61
CA LEU A 119 0.24 0.96 -10.89
C LEU A 119 -0.05 1.25 -9.41
N LEU A 120 -1.16 1.94 -9.13
CA LEU A 120 -1.59 2.22 -7.75
C LEU A 120 -1.92 0.93 -6.99
N LEU A 121 -2.60 -0.01 -7.65
CA LEU A 121 -2.90 -1.32 -7.06
C LEU A 121 -1.63 -2.12 -6.83
N ALA A 122 -0.70 -2.15 -7.79
CA ALA A 122 0.58 -2.82 -7.63
C ALA A 122 1.38 -2.25 -6.45
N GLY A 123 1.43 -0.92 -6.30
CA GLY A 123 2.03 -0.26 -5.15
C GLY A 123 1.34 -0.64 -3.84
N SER A 124 0.02 -0.55 -3.76
CA SER A 124 -0.76 -0.88 -2.57
C SER A 124 -0.62 -2.36 -2.15
N VAL A 125 -0.66 -3.27 -3.11
CA VAL A 125 -0.45 -4.71 -2.84
C VAL A 125 1.00 -4.96 -2.45
N GLY A 126 1.97 -4.33 -3.13
CA GLY A 126 3.39 -4.43 -2.82
C GLY A 126 3.72 -4.02 -1.38
N THR A 127 3.10 -2.96 -0.87
CA THR A 127 3.27 -2.55 0.54
C THR A 127 2.71 -3.55 1.53
N SER A 128 1.68 -4.30 1.16
CA SER A 128 1.04 -5.28 2.03
C SER A 128 1.73 -6.65 1.99
N MET A 129 2.49 -6.94 0.92
CA MET A 129 3.19 -8.21 0.70
C MET A 129 4.63 -8.15 1.24
N CYS A 130 4.79 -7.82 2.51
CA CYS A 130 6.08 -7.74 3.18
C CYS A 130 6.31 -8.97 4.07
N PHE A 131 6.59 -10.10 3.43
CA PHE A 131 6.79 -11.37 4.12
C PHE A 131 8.23 -11.54 4.67
N ALA A 132 9.20 -10.84 4.12
CA ALA A 132 10.61 -11.01 4.46
C ALA A 132 11.02 -10.28 5.75
N SER A 133 10.17 -9.43 6.32
CA SER A 133 10.46 -8.72 7.57
C SER A 133 9.47 -9.10 8.68
N PRO A 134 9.96 -9.55 9.85
CA PRO A 134 9.10 -9.81 11.00
C PRO A 134 8.54 -8.52 11.63
N PHE A 135 9.17 -7.37 11.37
CA PHE A 135 8.82 -6.10 12.00
C PHE A 135 7.88 -5.22 11.17
N SER A 136 7.64 -5.59 9.90
CA SER A 136 6.83 -4.79 8.98
C SER A 136 5.33 -4.81 9.32
N THR A 137 4.85 -5.88 9.95
CA THR A 137 3.45 -6.01 10.35
C THR A 137 3.31 -6.58 11.75
N PRO A 138 2.32 -6.11 12.56
CA PRO A 138 2.10 -6.64 13.90
C PRO A 138 1.91 -8.15 13.97
N PRO A 139 1.18 -8.83 13.05
CA PRO A 139 1.07 -10.28 13.05
C PRO A 139 2.40 -11.00 12.94
N ASN A 140 3.30 -10.53 12.07
CA ASN A 140 4.62 -11.13 11.89
C ASN A 140 5.46 -11.03 13.18
N ALA A 141 5.41 -9.85 13.83
CA ALA A 141 6.11 -9.61 15.08
C ALA A 141 5.61 -10.51 16.23
N LEU A 142 4.30 -10.79 16.28
CA LEU A 142 3.71 -11.68 17.29
C LEU A 142 4.05 -13.16 17.07
N VAL A 143 4.12 -13.61 15.81
CA VAL A 143 4.42 -15.01 15.48
C VAL A 143 5.89 -15.33 15.68
N MET A 144 6.79 -14.37 15.53
CA MET A 144 8.23 -14.55 15.65
C MET A 144 8.63 -15.22 16.99
N PRO A 145 8.31 -14.67 18.17
CA PRO A 145 8.65 -15.30 19.44
C PRO A 145 7.86 -16.58 19.72
N ALA A 146 6.58 -16.63 19.32
CA ALA A 146 5.71 -17.78 19.53
C ALA A 146 6.21 -19.03 18.77
N GLY A 147 6.69 -18.84 17.54
CA GLY A 147 7.24 -19.89 16.69
C GLY A 147 8.74 -20.11 16.87
N LYS A 148 9.42 -19.34 17.74
CA LYS A 148 10.89 -19.34 17.90
C LYS A 148 11.63 -19.10 16.57
N TYR A 149 11.03 -18.33 15.66
CA TYR A 149 11.65 -17.99 14.40
C TYR A 149 12.74 -16.94 14.58
N THR A 150 13.79 -17.08 13.77
CA THR A 150 14.83 -16.06 13.64
C THR A 150 14.51 -15.09 12.48
N PHE A 151 15.14 -13.93 12.48
CA PHE A 151 15.02 -13.00 11.35
C PHE A 151 15.38 -13.65 10.00
N MET A 152 16.42 -14.51 10.01
CA MET A 152 16.87 -15.20 8.80
C MET A 152 15.85 -16.20 8.26
N ASP A 153 15.01 -16.77 9.11
CA ASP A 153 13.93 -17.67 8.67
C ASP A 153 12.86 -16.89 7.89
N TYR A 154 12.53 -15.66 8.35
CA TYR A 154 11.66 -14.76 7.61
C TYR A 154 12.25 -14.37 6.24
N VAL A 155 13.53 -14.06 6.17
CA VAL A 155 14.21 -13.72 4.92
C VAL A 155 14.20 -14.92 3.96
N LYS A 156 14.57 -16.11 4.45
CA LYS A 156 14.67 -17.33 3.62
C LYS A 156 13.33 -17.74 3.01
N VAL A 157 12.25 -17.61 3.74
CA VAL A 157 10.90 -18.00 3.27
C VAL A 157 10.18 -16.81 2.64
N GLY A 158 10.31 -15.63 3.25
CA GLY A 158 9.59 -14.43 2.86
C GLY A 158 10.05 -13.86 1.52
N VAL A 159 11.36 -13.83 1.24
CA VAL A 159 11.86 -13.29 -0.04
C VAL A 159 11.38 -14.11 -1.24
N PRO A 160 11.52 -15.45 -1.28
CA PRO A 160 10.94 -16.23 -2.37
C PRO A 160 9.43 -16.06 -2.51
N LEU A 161 8.71 -16.06 -1.40
CA LEU A 161 7.25 -15.86 -1.40
C LEU A 161 6.87 -14.47 -1.95
N GLN A 162 7.60 -13.42 -1.54
CA GLN A 162 7.40 -12.05 -2.01
C GLN A 162 7.63 -11.91 -3.52
N VAL A 163 8.65 -12.60 -4.05
CA VAL A 163 8.92 -12.63 -5.50
C VAL A 163 7.82 -13.40 -6.25
N ILE A 164 7.43 -14.57 -5.77
CA ILE A 164 6.36 -15.37 -6.37
C ILE A 164 5.05 -14.57 -6.41
N MET A 165 4.67 -13.96 -5.27
CA MET A 165 3.47 -13.12 -5.21
C MET A 165 3.57 -11.91 -6.13
N GLY A 166 4.74 -11.29 -6.25
CA GLY A 166 4.97 -10.21 -7.20
C GLY A 166 4.73 -10.63 -8.64
N LEU A 167 5.28 -11.77 -9.05
CA LEU A 167 5.06 -12.31 -10.40
C LEU A 167 3.58 -12.64 -10.67
N VAL A 168 2.91 -13.24 -9.69
CA VAL A 168 1.47 -13.50 -9.77
C VAL A 168 0.67 -12.21 -9.92
N MET A 169 0.98 -11.18 -9.11
CA MET A 169 0.26 -9.91 -9.15
C MET A 169 0.51 -9.13 -10.44
N VAL A 170 1.71 -9.19 -11.01
CA VAL A 170 2.02 -8.60 -12.32
C VAL A 170 1.15 -9.18 -13.43
N VAL A 171 0.74 -10.44 -13.32
CA VAL A 171 -0.18 -11.09 -14.28
C VAL A 171 -1.64 -10.81 -13.93
N VAL A 172 -2.01 -10.90 -12.66
CA VAL A 172 -3.40 -10.84 -12.20
C VAL A 172 -3.97 -9.43 -12.25
N ILE A 173 -3.20 -8.41 -11.82
CA ILE A 173 -3.71 -7.03 -11.77
C ILE A 173 -4.21 -6.56 -13.14
N PRO A 174 -3.48 -6.72 -14.26
CA PRO A 174 -3.94 -6.25 -15.57
C PRO A 174 -5.15 -7.01 -16.14
N LEU A 175 -5.43 -8.22 -15.64
CA LEU A 175 -6.63 -8.97 -16.03
C LEU A 175 -7.91 -8.31 -15.52
N PHE A 176 -7.86 -7.73 -14.32
CA PHE A 176 -8.99 -7.03 -13.71
C PHE A 176 -8.98 -5.53 -13.99
N PHE A 177 -7.79 -4.95 -14.12
CA PHE A 177 -7.55 -3.53 -14.34
C PHE A 177 -6.61 -3.35 -15.53
N PRO A 178 -7.12 -3.36 -16.77
CA PRO A 178 -6.28 -3.23 -17.96
C PRO A 178 -5.61 -1.86 -18.05
N PHE A 179 -4.43 -1.83 -18.68
CA PHE A 179 -3.67 -0.60 -18.95
C PHE A 179 -4.32 0.32 -20.01
N GLY A 180 -5.64 0.30 -20.15
CA GLY A 180 -6.36 1.16 -21.10
C GLY A 180 -5.93 2.63 -21.01
N LYS A 181 -6.20 3.41 -22.05
CA LYS A 181 -5.91 4.85 -22.02
C LYS A 181 -6.70 5.51 -20.89
N ALA A 182 -6.01 6.37 -20.13
CA ALA A 182 -6.61 7.20 -19.10
C ALA A 182 -7.61 8.19 -19.72
#